data_e2be4379e772f7d79875f008b8ac6749
#
_entry.id   e2be4379e772f7d79875f008b8ac6749
#
_cell.length_a   1.000
_cell.length_b   1.000
_cell.length_c   1.000
_cell.angle_alpha   90.00
_cell.angle_beta   90.00
_cell.angle_gamma   90.00
#
_symmetry.space_group_name_H-M   'P 1'
#
loop_
_entity.id
_entity.type
_entity.pdbx_description
1 polymer ?
#
loop_
_entity_poly.entity_id
_entity_poly.type
_entity_poly.pdbx_seq_one_letter_code
_entity_poly.pdbx_strand_id
1 'polypeptide(L)'
;MLFNEFGNKNNPPVLLLHGMMQDWHSEYEMLKPLEAYYRLIIPAQDGFYDGSGDFTSFADQARQIEEYIHQHYDGKIHGAYGASQGGLMLTELLTRNKVDLGTVIMDGCYVAHQGKLSAKVTAWMFKKYKNTGKFPAFIHIMMTLMGTSLEEMADGLTAGMYMNASDETVDRNFLENYTYRTRPEIAHNQTMVHLWCGSKEPYAIKSHNILKKYLPNFDEEIMEGFGHGEFLMKHTADCCEKIYSTFG
;
A
#
# COMPACT_ATOMS: atom_id res chain seq x y z
N MET A 1 2.99 -6.70 15.23
CA MET A 1 2.06 -5.71 14.59
C MET A 1 1.06 -5.22 15.61
N LEU A 2 0.71 -3.95 15.63
CA LEU A 2 -0.41 -3.40 16.39
C LEU A 2 -1.59 -3.17 15.44
N PHE A 3 -2.81 -3.34 15.93
CA PHE A 3 -4.01 -3.07 15.15
C PHE A 3 -4.78 -1.91 15.79
N ASN A 4 -4.95 -0.85 15.01
CA ASN A 4 -5.72 0.32 15.42
C ASN A 4 -7.10 0.23 14.78
N GLU A 5 -8.13 0.47 15.59
CA GLU A 5 -9.49 0.40 15.10
C GLU A 5 -10.25 1.68 15.42
N PHE A 6 -10.95 2.20 14.41
CA PHE A 6 -11.71 3.45 14.49
C PHE A 6 -13.14 3.27 13.96
N GLY A 7 -14.02 4.19 14.32
CA GLY A 7 -15.43 4.12 13.92
C GLY A 7 -16.28 3.21 14.79
N ASN A 8 -17.58 3.15 14.48
CA ASN A 8 -18.54 2.36 15.26
C ASN A 8 -18.23 0.87 15.10
N LYS A 9 -18.13 0.15 16.24
CA LYS A 9 -17.85 -1.29 16.25
C LYS A 9 -18.91 -2.16 15.56
N ASN A 10 -20.12 -1.62 15.34
CA ASN A 10 -21.21 -2.32 14.67
C ASN A 10 -21.21 -2.08 13.14
N ASN A 11 -20.37 -1.17 12.65
CA ASN A 11 -20.21 -0.92 11.21
C ASN A 11 -19.44 -2.07 10.56
N PRO A 12 -19.62 -2.29 9.25
CA PRO A 12 -18.84 -3.28 8.50
C PRO A 12 -17.34 -3.05 8.63
N PRO A 13 -16.52 -4.08 8.97
CA PRO A 13 -15.07 -3.93 9.12
C PRO A 13 -14.37 -3.83 7.78
N VAL A 14 -13.49 -2.84 7.63
CA VAL A 14 -12.62 -2.67 6.45
C VAL A 14 -11.16 -2.53 6.86
N LEU A 15 -10.28 -3.20 6.12
CA LEU A 15 -8.83 -3.16 6.31
C LEU A 15 -8.22 -2.06 5.43
N LEU A 16 -7.44 -1.17 6.02
CA LEU A 16 -6.73 -0.11 5.30
C LEU A 16 -5.21 -0.29 5.46
N LEU A 17 -4.49 -0.39 4.34
CA LEU A 17 -3.06 -0.70 4.31
C LEU A 17 -2.26 0.42 3.66
N HIS A 18 -1.41 1.05 4.46
CA HIS A 18 -0.60 2.20 4.06
C HIS A 18 0.49 1.86 3.02
N GLY A 19 0.97 2.90 2.35
CA GLY A 19 2.05 2.84 1.37
C GLY A 19 3.43 2.57 1.98
N MET A 20 4.42 2.44 1.10
CA MET A 20 5.81 2.17 1.50
C MET A 20 6.40 3.28 2.35
N MET A 21 7.06 2.90 3.46
CA MET A 21 7.68 3.81 4.42
C MET A 21 6.72 4.78 5.12
N GLN A 22 5.43 4.63 4.97
CA GLN A 22 4.40 5.36 5.71
C GLN A 22 4.06 4.65 7.02
N ASP A 23 3.32 5.33 7.90
CA ASP A 23 2.77 4.76 9.11
C ASP A 23 1.23 4.73 9.08
N TRP A 24 0.64 4.08 10.06
CA TRP A 24 -0.81 3.96 10.16
C TRP A 24 -1.53 5.30 10.41
N HIS A 25 -0.83 6.31 11.01
CA HIS A 25 -1.42 7.63 11.24
C HIS A 25 -1.69 8.36 9.93
N SER A 26 -0.75 8.30 8.99
CA SER A 26 -0.90 8.93 7.68
C SER A 26 -2.07 8.34 6.90
N GLU A 27 -2.24 7.02 6.95
CA GLU A 27 -3.38 6.34 6.33
C GLU A 27 -4.70 6.74 7.00
N TYR A 28 -4.72 6.77 8.34
CA TYR A 28 -5.91 7.17 9.09
C TYR A 28 -6.33 8.60 8.78
N GLU A 29 -5.42 9.58 8.82
CA GLU A 29 -5.75 10.98 8.57
C GLU A 29 -6.34 11.21 7.16
N MET A 30 -5.87 10.48 6.16
CA MET A 30 -6.42 10.54 4.81
C MET A 30 -7.80 9.87 4.71
N LEU A 31 -7.98 8.70 5.32
CA LEU A 31 -9.18 7.87 5.13
C LEU A 31 -10.18 7.97 6.30
N LYS A 32 -9.93 8.83 7.28
CA LYS A 32 -10.82 9.11 8.42
C LYS A 32 -12.29 9.38 8.06
N PRO A 33 -12.66 10.05 6.96
CA PRO A 33 -14.06 10.24 6.61
C PRO A 33 -14.84 8.91 6.46
N LEU A 34 -14.17 7.80 6.17
CA LEU A 34 -14.80 6.49 6.06
C LEU A 34 -15.30 5.93 7.41
N GLU A 35 -14.85 6.47 8.57
CA GLU A 35 -15.37 6.09 9.90
C GLU A 35 -16.89 6.26 10.05
N ALA A 36 -17.47 7.17 9.28
CA ALA A 36 -18.93 7.38 9.30
C ALA A 36 -19.70 6.13 8.87
N TYR A 37 -19.07 5.25 8.07
CA TYR A 37 -19.71 4.12 7.41
C TYR A 37 -19.14 2.78 7.83
N TYR A 38 -17.85 2.72 8.17
CA TYR A 38 -17.10 1.48 8.39
C TYR A 38 -16.43 1.44 9.77
N ARG A 39 -16.14 0.23 10.23
CA ARG A 39 -15.13 -0.02 11.25
C ARG A 39 -13.78 -0.14 10.57
N LEU A 40 -12.94 0.88 10.70
CA LEU A 40 -11.62 0.92 10.08
C LEU A 40 -10.63 0.08 10.90
N ILE A 41 -9.95 -0.85 10.26
CA ILE A 41 -8.85 -1.66 10.81
C ILE A 41 -7.57 -1.19 10.12
N ILE A 42 -6.68 -0.51 10.86
CA ILE A 42 -5.44 0.06 10.31
C ILE A 42 -4.25 -0.54 11.05
N PRO A 43 -3.59 -1.56 10.47
CA PRO A 43 -2.41 -2.15 11.08
C PRO A 43 -1.23 -1.16 11.12
N ALA A 44 -0.63 -1.00 12.30
CA ALA A 44 0.72 -0.48 12.41
C ALA A 44 1.67 -1.62 12.07
N GLN A 45 2.19 -1.65 10.86
CA GLN A 45 3.06 -2.71 10.36
C GLN A 45 4.38 -2.72 11.14
N ASP A 46 4.93 -3.92 11.39
CA ASP A 46 6.22 -4.04 12.07
C ASP A 46 7.31 -3.31 11.27
N GLY A 47 8.16 -2.59 11.96
CA GLY A 47 9.17 -1.70 11.39
C GLY A 47 8.72 -0.25 11.19
N PHE A 48 7.40 0.04 11.34
CA PHE A 48 6.81 1.36 11.02
C PHE A 48 6.01 1.97 12.16
N TYR A 49 6.33 1.62 13.42
CA TYR A 49 5.84 2.30 14.61
C TYR A 49 6.86 2.19 15.76
N ASP A 50 6.82 3.13 16.70
CA ASP A 50 7.77 3.17 17.81
C ASP A 50 7.62 1.95 18.73
N GLY A 51 8.74 1.29 19.00
CA GLY A 51 8.79 0.08 19.81
C GLY A 51 8.49 -1.22 19.07
N SER A 52 8.24 -1.19 17.76
CA SER A 52 8.14 -2.41 16.96
C SER A 52 9.50 -3.08 16.76
N GLY A 53 9.49 -4.39 16.46
CA GLY A 53 10.62 -5.05 15.81
C GLY A 53 10.79 -4.61 14.37
N ASP A 54 11.86 -5.06 13.72
CA ASP A 54 12.10 -4.77 12.30
C ASP A 54 11.05 -5.41 11.39
N PHE A 55 10.81 -4.77 10.24
CA PHE A 55 10.09 -5.40 9.13
C PHE A 55 10.83 -6.67 8.69
N THR A 56 10.12 -7.77 8.54
CA THR A 56 10.69 -9.07 8.13
C THR A 56 10.36 -9.41 6.69
N SER A 57 9.07 -9.56 6.35
CA SER A 57 8.58 -9.87 5.01
C SER A 57 7.07 -9.58 4.89
N PHE A 58 6.58 -9.45 3.66
CA PHE A 58 5.13 -9.37 3.42
C PHE A 58 4.40 -10.64 3.88
N ALA A 59 5.02 -11.79 3.75
CA ALA A 59 4.42 -13.04 4.20
C ALA A 59 4.20 -13.10 5.71
N ASP A 60 5.13 -12.54 6.51
CA ASP A 60 4.99 -12.46 7.96
C ASP A 60 3.94 -11.41 8.37
N GLN A 61 3.96 -10.24 7.74
CA GLN A 61 2.94 -9.22 7.98
C GLN A 61 1.53 -9.74 7.63
N ALA A 62 1.38 -10.42 6.47
CA ALA A 62 0.12 -11.02 6.06
C ALA A 62 -0.39 -12.06 7.05
N ARG A 63 0.50 -12.91 7.58
CA ARG A 63 0.14 -13.90 8.61
C ARG A 63 -0.44 -13.23 9.86
N GLN A 64 0.15 -12.14 10.33
CA GLN A 64 -0.35 -11.40 11.50
C GLN A 64 -1.72 -10.78 11.22
N ILE A 65 -1.96 -10.25 10.01
CA ILE A 65 -3.26 -9.73 9.59
C ILE A 65 -4.31 -10.86 9.54
N GLU A 66 -3.96 -12.00 8.95
CA GLU A 66 -4.85 -13.18 8.91
C GLU A 66 -5.23 -13.64 10.31
N GLU A 67 -4.26 -13.76 11.22
CA GLU A 67 -4.50 -14.14 12.61
C GLU A 67 -5.45 -13.16 13.32
N TYR A 68 -5.24 -11.85 13.10
CA TYR A 68 -6.12 -10.82 13.67
C TYR A 68 -7.56 -10.92 13.14
N ILE A 69 -7.73 -11.05 11.82
CA ILE A 69 -9.04 -11.18 11.18
C ILE A 69 -9.75 -12.46 11.68
N HIS A 70 -9.04 -13.58 11.84
CA HIS A 70 -9.62 -14.79 12.43
C HIS A 70 -10.05 -14.61 13.87
N GLN A 71 -9.25 -13.94 14.70
CA GLN A 71 -9.54 -13.77 16.12
C GLN A 71 -10.68 -12.79 16.41
N HIS A 72 -10.85 -11.76 15.60
CA HIS A 72 -11.76 -10.65 15.87
C HIS A 72 -12.98 -10.58 14.93
N TYR A 73 -12.91 -11.23 13.76
CA TYR A 73 -13.90 -11.12 12.68
C TYR A 73 -14.25 -12.47 12.03
N ASP A 74 -14.04 -13.58 12.72
CA ASP A 74 -14.34 -14.94 12.25
C ASP A 74 -13.78 -15.27 10.86
N GLY A 75 -12.62 -14.69 10.52
CA GLY A 75 -11.94 -14.90 9.24
C GLY A 75 -12.50 -14.11 8.06
N LYS A 76 -13.41 -13.14 8.31
CA LYS A 76 -14.08 -12.37 7.24
C LYS A 76 -14.21 -10.89 7.57
N ILE A 77 -13.93 -10.03 6.60
CA ILE A 77 -14.18 -8.58 6.66
C ILE A 77 -15.00 -8.12 5.45
N HIS A 78 -15.50 -6.88 5.49
CA HIS A 78 -16.35 -6.32 4.46
C HIS A 78 -15.56 -5.88 3.22
N GLY A 79 -14.38 -5.28 3.43
CA GLY A 79 -13.54 -4.80 2.33
C GLY A 79 -12.11 -4.53 2.76
N ALA A 80 -11.22 -4.37 1.78
CA ALA A 80 -9.83 -4.01 2.02
C ALA A 80 -9.34 -3.02 0.95
N TYR A 81 -8.70 -1.94 1.41
CA TYR A 81 -8.04 -0.94 0.57
C TYR A 81 -6.54 -0.97 0.84
N GLY A 82 -5.73 -0.91 -0.20
CA GLY A 82 -4.29 -0.83 -0.07
C GLY A 82 -3.67 0.10 -1.10
N ALA A 83 -3.04 1.17 -0.62
CA ALA A 83 -2.30 2.11 -1.44
C ALA A 83 -0.87 1.62 -1.67
N SER A 84 -0.40 1.65 -2.92
CA SER A 84 1.00 1.35 -3.26
C SER A 84 1.49 0.01 -2.67
N GLN A 85 2.37 0.02 -1.67
CA GLN A 85 2.81 -1.17 -0.91
C GLN A 85 1.64 -1.91 -0.27
N GLY A 86 0.61 -1.19 0.20
CA GLY A 86 -0.60 -1.80 0.72
C GLY A 86 -1.26 -2.74 -0.29
N GLY A 87 -1.25 -2.38 -1.58
CA GLY A 87 -1.71 -3.26 -2.67
C GLY A 87 -0.84 -4.51 -2.85
N LEU A 88 0.50 -4.42 -2.62
CA LEU A 88 1.36 -5.61 -2.56
C LEU A 88 0.98 -6.54 -1.40
N MET A 89 0.71 -5.97 -0.24
CA MET A 89 0.24 -6.72 0.93
C MET A 89 -1.09 -7.42 0.65
N LEU A 90 -2.04 -6.72 -0.02
CA LEU A 90 -3.30 -7.34 -0.46
C LEU A 90 -3.05 -8.46 -1.47
N THR A 91 -2.09 -8.30 -2.39
CA THR A 91 -1.70 -9.38 -3.32
C THR A 91 -1.18 -10.60 -2.56
N GLU A 92 -0.41 -10.40 -1.48
CA GLU A 92 0.07 -11.50 -0.62
C GLU A 92 -1.09 -12.17 0.11
N LEU A 93 -2.00 -11.41 0.74
CA LEU A 93 -3.19 -11.94 1.43
C LEU A 93 -4.10 -12.74 0.49
N LEU A 94 -4.38 -12.21 -0.70
CA LEU A 94 -5.18 -12.89 -1.73
C LEU A 94 -4.51 -14.20 -2.20
N THR A 95 -3.19 -14.18 -2.37
CA THR A 95 -2.41 -15.36 -2.76
C THR A 95 -2.46 -16.44 -1.69
N ARG A 96 -2.37 -16.07 -0.43
CA ARG A 96 -2.45 -16.99 0.72
C ARG A 96 -3.85 -17.55 0.92
N ASN A 97 -4.89 -16.79 0.56
CA ASN A 97 -6.31 -17.18 0.56
C ASN A 97 -6.77 -17.80 1.90
N LYS A 98 -6.38 -17.18 3.03
CA LYS A 98 -6.69 -17.66 4.38
C LYS A 98 -7.86 -16.95 5.04
N VAL A 99 -8.23 -15.77 4.54
CA VAL A 99 -9.32 -14.93 5.05
C VAL A 99 -10.17 -14.41 3.89
N ASP A 100 -11.43 -14.14 4.15
CA ASP A 100 -12.34 -13.47 3.20
C ASP A 100 -12.20 -11.94 3.38
N LEU A 101 -11.63 -11.28 2.38
CA LEU A 101 -11.41 -9.84 2.40
C LEU A 101 -12.60 -9.02 1.87
N GLY A 102 -13.70 -9.69 1.47
CA GLY A 102 -14.85 -9.01 0.86
C GLY A 102 -14.48 -8.39 -0.50
N THR A 103 -14.69 -7.09 -0.67
CA THR A 103 -14.25 -6.35 -1.87
C THR A 103 -12.85 -5.77 -1.64
N VAL A 104 -11.96 -5.89 -2.62
CA VAL A 104 -10.57 -5.43 -2.52
C VAL A 104 -10.30 -4.30 -3.51
N ILE A 105 -9.69 -3.20 -3.03
CA ILE A 105 -9.21 -2.09 -3.86
C ILE A 105 -7.69 -2.01 -3.74
N MET A 106 -6.99 -2.09 -4.87
CA MET A 106 -5.54 -1.91 -4.97
C MET A 106 -5.24 -0.62 -5.73
N ASP A 107 -4.79 0.42 -5.04
CA ASP A 107 -4.51 1.73 -5.61
C ASP A 107 -3.01 1.94 -5.84
N GLY A 108 -2.59 2.11 -7.08
CA GLY A 108 -1.20 2.34 -7.46
C GLY A 108 -0.25 1.20 -7.10
N CYS A 109 -0.72 -0.05 -7.12
CA CYS A 109 0.06 -1.22 -6.70
C CYS A 109 1.16 -1.58 -7.71
N TYR A 110 2.41 -1.82 -7.23
CA TYR A 110 3.56 -2.14 -8.07
C TYR A 110 4.05 -3.59 -7.91
N VAL A 111 3.31 -4.57 -8.45
CA VAL A 111 3.76 -5.99 -8.48
C VAL A 111 4.79 -6.30 -9.56
N ALA A 112 5.11 -5.33 -10.42
CA ALA A 112 6.12 -5.51 -11.47
C ALA A 112 7.53 -5.51 -10.87
N HIS A 113 8.21 -6.64 -10.97
CA HIS A 113 9.58 -6.81 -10.47
C HIS A 113 10.54 -5.75 -11.03
N GLN A 114 11.21 -5.00 -10.17
CA GLN A 114 12.14 -3.92 -10.50
C GLN A 114 13.62 -4.30 -10.31
N GLY A 115 13.89 -5.33 -9.53
CA GLY A 115 15.20 -5.93 -9.34
C GLY A 115 15.95 -5.51 -8.06
N LYS A 116 16.87 -6.37 -7.64
CA LYS A 116 17.64 -6.20 -6.39
C LYS A 116 18.54 -4.97 -6.38
N LEU A 117 19.10 -4.60 -7.55
CA LEU A 117 19.99 -3.44 -7.63
C LEU A 117 19.20 -2.14 -7.42
N SER A 118 18.04 -2.02 -8.07
CA SER A 118 17.14 -0.88 -7.88
C SER A 118 16.71 -0.77 -6.42
N ALA A 119 16.34 -1.88 -5.77
CA ALA A 119 16.01 -1.93 -4.35
C ALA A 119 17.12 -1.35 -3.46
N LYS A 120 18.36 -1.81 -3.66
CA LYS A 120 19.53 -1.35 -2.88
C LYS A 120 19.81 0.14 -3.08
N VAL A 121 19.74 0.61 -4.32
CA VAL A 121 19.99 2.02 -4.63
C VAL A 121 18.91 2.90 -3.99
N THR A 122 17.65 2.52 -4.12
CA THR A 122 16.55 3.31 -3.54
C THR A 122 16.56 3.28 -2.01
N ALA A 123 16.83 2.12 -1.39
CA ALA A 123 17.02 2.00 0.06
C ALA A 123 18.16 2.90 0.57
N TRP A 124 19.31 2.91 -0.13
CA TRP A 124 20.43 3.79 0.22
C TRP A 124 20.03 5.27 0.10
N MET A 125 19.31 5.65 -0.95
CA MET A 125 18.83 7.02 -1.14
C MET A 125 17.89 7.45 -0.01
N PHE A 126 16.94 6.59 0.35
CA PHE A 126 16.01 6.83 1.45
C PHE A 126 16.75 6.96 2.79
N LYS A 127 17.68 6.04 3.10
CA LYS A 127 18.53 6.14 4.33
C LYS A 127 19.31 7.44 4.36
N LYS A 128 19.85 7.88 3.24
CA LYS A 128 20.53 9.17 3.17
C LYS A 128 19.58 10.35 3.43
N TYR A 129 18.40 10.33 2.82
CA TYR A 129 17.38 11.34 3.08
C TYR A 129 16.95 11.35 4.55
N LYS A 130 16.64 10.19 5.12
CA LYS A 130 16.28 10.02 6.54
C LYS A 130 17.33 10.66 7.49
N ASN A 131 18.61 10.48 7.20
CA ASN A 131 19.70 10.92 8.06
C ASN A 131 20.13 12.39 7.83
N THR A 132 19.85 12.97 6.67
CA THR A 132 20.38 14.29 6.29
C THR A 132 19.30 15.31 5.92
N GLY A 133 18.04 14.88 5.76
CA GLY A 133 16.96 15.69 5.21
C GLY A 133 17.15 16.08 3.74
N LYS A 134 18.10 15.44 3.02
CA LYS A 134 18.44 15.80 1.63
C LYS A 134 18.60 14.57 0.75
N PHE A 135 17.96 14.58 -0.41
CA PHE A 135 18.26 13.59 -1.44
C PHE A 135 19.62 13.83 -2.09
N PRO A 136 20.30 12.78 -2.58
CA PRO A 136 21.52 12.92 -3.35
C PRO A 136 21.32 13.83 -4.59
N ALA A 137 22.29 14.71 -4.88
CA ALA A 137 22.17 15.70 -5.95
C ALA A 137 21.82 15.10 -7.33
N PHE A 138 22.32 13.88 -7.64
CA PHE A 138 22.02 13.23 -8.92
C PHE A 138 20.53 12.86 -9.08
N ILE A 139 19.79 12.75 -7.99
CA ILE A 139 18.33 12.49 -8.03
C ILE A 139 17.60 13.69 -8.64
N HIS A 140 18.01 14.92 -8.29
CA HIS A 140 17.44 16.13 -8.92
C HIS A 140 17.60 16.09 -10.44
N ILE A 141 18.78 15.70 -10.92
CA ILE A 141 19.05 15.56 -12.35
C ILE A 141 18.15 14.48 -12.97
N MET A 142 18.07 13.32 -12.32
CA MET A 142 17.26 12.21 -12.81
C MET A 142 15.77 12.55 -12.87
N MET A 143 15.23 13.21 -11.83
CA MET A 143 13.83 13.63 -11.75
C MET A 143 13.51 14.68 -12.81
N THR A 144 14.37 15.67 -12.99
CA THR A 144 14.25 16.67 -14.06
C THR A 144 14.20 16.02 -15.46
N LEU A 145 15.04 15.00 -15.68
CA LEU A 145 15.03 14.24 -16.93
C LEU A 145 13.75 13.39 -17.12
N MET A 146 13.10 13.00 -16.01
CA MET A 146 11.81 12.29 -16.01
C MET A 146 10.60 13.22 -16.10
N GLY A 147 10.81 14.54 -16.15
CA GLY A 147 9.75 15.55 -16.29
C GLY A 147 8.96 15.82 -15.01
N THR A 148 9.55 15.50 -13.85
CA THR A 148 8.96 15.78 -12.53
C THR A 148 9.95 16.56 -11.66
N SER A 149 9.46 17.39 -10.73
CA SER A 149 10.32 18.06 -9.76
C SER A 149 10.46 17.21 -8.50
N LEU A 150 11.64 17.33 -7.84
CA LEU A 150 11.86 16.67 -6.56
C LEU A 150 11.00 17.26 -5.46
N GLU A 151 10.61 18.52 -5.59
CA GLU A 151 9.72 19.22 -4.67
C GLU A 151 8.29 18.65 -4.76
N GLU A 152 7.75 18.49 -5.97
CA GLU A 152 6.44 17.86 -6.18
C GLU A 152 6.38 16.43 -5.67
N MET A 153 7.49 15.68 -5.79
CA MET A 153 7.59 14.31 -5.27
C MET A 153 7.88 14.28 -3.77
N ALA A 154 8.72 15.18 -3.27
CA ALA A 154 9.11 15.21 -1.86
C ALA A 154 7.94 15.57 -0.96
N ASP A 155 7.13 16.56 -1.32
CA ASP A 155 5.97 16.98 -0.52
C ASP A 155 4.92 15.85 -0.42
N GLY A 156 4.72 15.07 -1.49
CA GLY A 156 3.83 13.92 -1.47
C GLY A 156 4.42 12.67 -0.81
N LEU A 157 5.71 12.38 -1.03
CA LEU A 157 6.36 11.18 -0.51
C LEU A 157 6.81 11.32 0.95
N THR A 158 7.11 12.55 1.41
CA THR A 158 7.63 12.75 2.78
C THR A 158 6.52 13.02 3.79
N ALA A 159 5.36 13.50 3.34
CA ALA A 159 4.19 13.63 4.19
C ALA A 159 3.72 12.22 4.63
N GLY A 160 3.82 11.94 5.93
CA GLY A 160 3.44 10.64 6.50
C GLY A 160 4.51 9.55 6.45
N MET A 161 5.75 9.84 6.01
CA MET A 161 6.84 8.87 6.09
C MET A 161 7.29 8.63 7.54
N TYR A 162 7.40 7.36 7.91
CA TYR A 162 7.95 6.93 9.19
C TYR A 162 9.49 7.00 9.16
N MET A 163 10.05 8.08 9.70
CA MET A 163 11.49 8.37 9.65
C MET A 163 12.31 7.58 10.67
N ASN A 164 11.68 6.95 11.68
CA ASN A 164 12.37 6.19 12.73
C ASN A 164 12.64 4.72 12.35
N ALA A 165 12.26 4.30 11.14
CA ALA A 165 12.55 2.94 10.67
C ALA A 165 14.06 2.63 10.75
N SER A 166 14.42 1.44 11.24
CA SER A 166 15.80 0.98 11.26
C SER A 166 16.37 0.84 9.84
N ASP A 167 17.67 0.85 9.69
CA ASP A 167 18.31 0.63 8.39
C ASP A 167 18.03 -0.79 7.86
N GLU A 168 17.88 -1.77 8.76
CA GLU A 168 17.49 -3.15 8.41
C GLU A 168 16.06 -3.21 7.87
N THR A 169 15.10 -2.54 8.54
CA THR A 169 13.72 -2.39 8.06
C THR A 169 13.69 -1.77 6.66
N VAL A 170 14.43 -0.67 6.45
CA VAL A 170 14.52 0.00 5.15
C VAL A 170 15.03 -0.97 4.09
N ASP A 171 16.16 -1.63 4.32
CA ASP A 171 16.76 -2.54 3.34
C ASP A 171 15.84 -3.72 2.99
N ARG A 172 15.19 -4.34 3.97
CA ARG A 172 14.25 -5.46 3.77
C ARG A 172 12.98 -5.01 3.06
N ASN A 173 12.41 -3.89 3.48
CA ASN A 173 11.17 -3.38 2.90
C ASN A 173 11.35 -3.02 1.42
N PHE A 174 12.41 -2.27 1.06
CA PHE A 174 12.71 -1.97 -0.34
C PHE A 174 13.02 -3.25 -1.14
N LEU A 175 13.73 -4.21 -0.55
CA LEU A 175 14.02 -5.48 -1.23
C LEU A 175 12.72 -6.23 -1.54
N GLU A 176 11.83 -6.39 -0.57
CA GLU A 176 10.52 -7.07 -0.75
C GLU A 176 9.69 -6.35 -1.82
N ASN A 177 9.53 -5.01 -1.73
CA ASN A 177 8.77 -4.24 -2.71
C ASN A 177 9.30 -4.41 -4.14
N TYR A 178 10.60 -4.30 -4.34
CA TYR A 178 11.22 -4.27 -5.68
C TYR A 178 11.43 -5.66 -6.28
N THR A 179 11.37 -6.71 -5.46
CA THR A 179 11.59 -8.08 -5.93
C THR A 179 10.36 -8.97 -5.79
N TYR A 180 9.23 -8.42 -5.32
CA TYR A 180 7.97 -9.15 -5.22
C TYR A 180 7.58 -9.77 -6.56
N ARG A 181 6.95 -10.92 -6.51
CA ARG A 181 6.41 -11.62 -7.68
C ARG A 181 5.05 -12.17 -7.36
N THR A 182 4.06 -11.78 -8.14
CA THR A 182 2.74 -12.40 -8.09
C THR A 182 2.87 -13.90 -8.35
N ARG A 183 2.26 -14.69 -7.49
CA ARG A 183 2.25 -16.15 -7.60
C ARG A 183 0.95 -16.64 -8.21
N PRO A 184 0.97 -17.74 -9.02
CA PRO A 184 -0.22 -18.29 -9.67
C PRO A 184 -1.35 -18.68 -8.71
N GLU A 185 -1.04 -18.97 -7.45
CA GLU A 185 -2.00 -19.35 -6.41
C GLU A 185 -3.07 -18.29 -6.16
N ILE A 186 -2.81 -17.02 -6.48
CA ILE A 186 -3.81 -15.94 -6.39
C ILE A 186 -5.05 -16.24 -7.26
N ALA A 187 -4.91 -17.03 -8.32
CA ALA A 187 -6.02 -17.44 -9.19
C ALA A 187 -7.09 -18.30 -8.48
N HIS A 188 -6.77 -18.87 -7.33
CA HIS A 188 -7.74 -19.62 -6.52
C HIS A 188 -8.65 -18.72 -5.69
N ASN A 189 -8.29 -17.45 -5.54
CA ASN A 189 -9.09 -16.48 -4.79
C ASN A 189 -10.17 -15.88 -5.68
N GLN A 190 -11.45 -15.93 -5.25
CA GLN A 190 -12.59 -15.45 -6.01
C GLN A 190 -13.04 -14.04 -5.61
N THR A 191 -12.29 -13.36 -4.77
CA THR A 191 -12.56 -11.97 -4.35
C THR A 191 -12.60 -11.04 -5.56
N MET A 192 -13.57 -10.11 -5.58
CA MET A 192 -13.59 -9.01 -6.55
C MET A 192 -12.49 -8.01 -6.24
N VAL A 193 -11.62 -7.75 -7.20
CA VAL A 193 -10.47 -6.86 -7.07
C VAL A 193 -10.61 -5.66 -8.00
N HIS A 194 -10.65 -4.47 -7.43
CA HIS A 194 -10.64 -3.20 -8.16
C HIS A 194 -9.20 -2.69 -8.29
N LEU A 195 -8.69 -2.63 -9.51
CA LEU A 195 -7.34 -2.18 -9.82
C LEU A 195 -7.39 -0.70 -10.20
N TRP A 196 -6.94 0.18 -9.32
CA TRP A 196 -6.90 1.62 -9.53
C TRP A 196 -5.47 2.12 -9.75
N CYS A 197 -5.29 3.09 -10.62
CA CYS A 197 -4.05 3.85 -10.74
C CYS A 197 -4.27 5.15 -11.53
N GLY A 198 -3.31 6.06 -11.43
CA GLY A 198 -3.26 7.24 -12.29
C GLY A 198 -2.71 6.93 -13.69
N SER A 199 -3.13 7.69 -14.70
CA SER A 199 -2.65 7.51 -16.08
C SER A 199 -1.16 7.84 -16.27
N LYS A 200 -0.56 8.58 -15.32
CA LYS A 200 0.88 8.89 -15.28
C LYS A 200 1.72 7.84 -14.54
N GLU A 201 1.14 6.68 -14.21
CA GLU A 201 1.81 5.58 -13.47
C GLU A 201 2.13 4.37 -14.35
N PRO A 202 3.15 4.41 -15.23
CA PRO A 202 3.43 3.31 -16.15
C PRO A 202 3.76 1.99 -15.44
N TYR A 203 4.33 2.04 -14.23
CA TYR A 203 4.62 0.83 -13.45
C TYR A 203 3.37 0.21 -12.81
N ALA A 204 2.39 1.01 -12.37
CA ALA A 204 1.11 0.51 -11.90
C ALA A 204 0.30 -0.11 -13.05
N ILE A 205 0.22 0.56 -14.19
CA ILE A 205 -0.42 0.03 -15.41
C ILE A 205 0.23 -1.31 -15.83
N LYS A 206 1.56 -1.39 -15.78
CA LYS A 206 2.28 -2.65 -16.03
C LYS A 206 1.91 -3.73 -15.01
N SER A 207 1.74 -3.35 -13.76
CA SER A 207 1.37 -4.26 -12.66
C SER A 207 -0.06 -4.76 -12.83
N HIS A 208 -1.01 -3.91 -13.25
CA HIS A 208 -2.36 -4.32 -13.63
C HIS A 208 -2.33 -5.39 -14.73
N ASN A 209 -1.50 -5.20 -15.77
CA ASN A 209 -1.34 -6.20 -16.84
C ASN A 209 -0.73 -7.53 -16.38
N ILE A 210 -0.04 -7.54 -15.24
CA ILE A 210 0.45 -8.78 -14.61
C ILE A 210 -0.69 -9.41 -13.80
N LEU A 211 -1.35 -8.65 -12.92
CA LEU A 211 -2.43 -9.12 -12.05
C LEU A 211 -3.61 -9.69 -12.84
N LYS A 212 -4.02 -9.02 -13.91
CA LYS A 212 -5.11 -9.45 -14.82
C LYS A 212 -4.90 -10.84 -15.45
N LYS A 213 -3.67 -11.36 -15.46
CA LYS A 213 -3.39 -12.72 -15.96
C LYS A 213 -3.77 -13.81 -14.96
N TYR A 214 -3.90 -13.43 -13.70
CA TYR A 214 -4.11 -14.37 -12.60
C TYR A 214 -5.43 -14.16 -11.87
N LEU A 215 -5.90 -12.90 -11.74
CA LEU A 215 -7.14 -12.59 -11.02
C LEU A 215 -8.36 -13.06 -11.82
N PRO A 216 -9.23 -13.92 -11.25
CA PRO A 216 -10.43 -14.38 -11.94
C PRO A 216 -11.53 -13.31 -12.02
N ASN A 217 -11.62 -12.45 -10.98
CA ASN A 217 -12.62 -11.40 -10.85
C ASN A 217 -11.93 -10.07 -10.58
N PHE A 218 -11.96 -9.18 -11.55
CA PHE A 218 -11.42 -7.84 -11.41
C PHE A 218 -12.13 -6.83 -12.30
N ASP A 219 -12.00 -5.57 -11.93
CA ASP A 219 -12.15 -4.45 -12.84
C ASP A 219 -10.93 -3.53 -12.78
N GLU A 220 -10.84 -2.59 -13.69
CA GLU A 220 -9.72 -1.66 -13.77
C GLU A 220 -10.23 -0.25 -13.99
N GLU A 221 -9.67 0.69 -13.23
CA GLU A 221 -9.90 2.11 -13.44
C GLU A 221 -8.58 2.88 -13.47
N ILE A 222 -8.36 3.57 -14.58
CA ILE A 222 -7.21 4.45 -14.76
C ILE A 222 -7.70 5.89 -14.66
N MET A 223 -7.29 6.58 -13.60
CA MET A 223 -7.68 7.96 -13.32
C MET A 223 -6.82 8.91 -14.15
N GLU A 224 -7.46 9.62 -15.10
CA GLU A 224 -6.78 10.45 -16.08
C GLU A 224 -6.12 11.68 -15.44
N GLY A 225 -4.86 11.91 -15.79
CA GLY A 225 -4.07 13.06 -15.34
C GLY A 225 -3.38 12.92 -13.98
N PHE A 226 -3.61 11.81 -13.24
CA PHE A 226 -3.02 11.60 -11.93
C PHE A 226 -1.73 10.77 -11.97
N GLY A 227 -0.79 11.10 -11.07
CA GLY A 227 0.41 10.34 -10.74
C GLY A 227 0.22 9.46 -9.52
N HIS A 228 1.32 8.88 -9.03
CA HIS A 228 1.33 7.91 -7.93
C HIS A 228 0.83 8.50 -6.60
N GLY A 229 -0.25 7.93 -6.07
CA GLY A 229 -0.89 8.39 -4.83
C GLY A 229 -1.55 9.77 -4.91
N GLU A 230 -1.47 10.45 -6.06
CA GLU A 230 -1.91 11.83 -6.21
C GLU A 230 -3.42 11.97 -6.02
N PHE A 231 -4.22 11.01 -6.47
CA PHE A 231 -5.65 11.01 -6.27
C PHE A 231 -6.01 10.93 -4.79
N LEU A 232 -5.42 10.00 -4.05
CA LEU A 232 -5.61 9.89 -2.60
C LEU A 232 -5.17 11.16 -1.86
N MET A 233 -4.00 11.71 -2.17
CA MET A 233 -3.41 12.81 -1.41
C MET A 233 -4.03 14.18 -1.73
N LYS A 234 -4.37 14.45 -3.00
CA LYS A 234 -4.88 15.78 -3.43
C LYS A 234 -6.39 15.83 -3.57
N HIS A 235 -7.05 14.68 -3.71
CA HIS A 235 -8.50 14.55 -3.89
C HIS A 235 -9.08 13.57 -2.87
N THR A 236 -8.64 13.68 -1.61
CA THR A 236 -8.97 12.77 -0.50
C THR A 236 -10.48 12.55 -0.33
N ALA A 237 -11.29 13.62 -0.43
CA ALA A 237 -12.75 13.50 -0.30
C ALA A 237 -13.35 12.65 -1.43
N ASP A 238 -12.96 12.92 -2.69
CA ASP A 238 -13.42 12.17 -3.86
C ASP A 238 -12.95 10.70 -3.79
N CYS A 239 -11.73 10.47 -3.31
CA CYS A 239 -11.19 9.14 -3.09
C CYS A 239 -11.99 8.36 -2.03
N CYS A 240 -12.31 8.99 -0.90
CA CYS A 240 -13.15 8.38 0.13
C CYS A 240 -14.57 8.06 -0.39
N GLU A 241 -15.20 8.96 -1.13
CA GLU A 241 -16.51 8.71 -1.76
C GLU A 241 -16.43 7.54 -2.74
N LYS A 242 -15.36 7.48 -3.52
CA LYS A 242 -15.13 6.37 -4.45
C LYS A 242 -14.93 5.03 -3.73
N ILE A 243 -14.13 4.99 -2.66
CA ILE A 243 -13.96 3.80 -1.81
C ILE A 243 -15.32 3.37 -1.25
N TYR A 244 -16.07 4.33 -0.69
CA TYR A 244 -17.41 4.06 -0.16
C TYR A 244 -18.35 3.45 -1.21
N SER A 245 -18.41 4.05 -2.40
CA SER A 245 -19.28 3.55 -3.49
C SER A 245 -18.85 2.19 -4.03
N THR A 246 -17.57 1.82 -3.90
CA THR A 246 -17.02 0.54 -4.36
C THR A 246 -17.27 -0.58 -3.34
N PHE A 247 -17.20 -0.28 -2.07
CA PHE A 247 -17.50 -1.27 -1.02
C PHE A 247 -19.01 -1.51 -0.81
N GLY A 248 -19.86 -0.53 -1.08
CA GLY A 248 -21.32 -0.58 -0.94
C GLY A 248 -21.80 -0.17 0.44
#